data_3914e22a75b64f774cfe2f00b9727f81
#
_entry.id   3914e22a75b64f774cfe2f00b9727f81
#
_cell.length_a   1.000
_cell.length_b   1.000
_cell.length_c   1.000
_cell.angle_alpha   90.00
_cell.angle_beta   90.00
_cell.angle_gamma   90.00
#
_symmetry.space_group_name_H-M   'P 1'
#
loop_
_entity.id
_entity.type
_entity.pdbx_description
1 polymer ?
#
loop_
_entity_poly.entity_id
_entity_poly.type
_entity_poly.pdbx_seq_one_letter_code
_entity_poly.pdbx_strand_id
1 'polypeptide(L)'
;MFDPTLGGHLVLWDLKLVIKFPSGSTILIPSGAIRHSNIGIRAGESRYSFTQYTAGGLFRWVDHGYQTESSYKKGWNKARKQEEEEVNRQRWLQGTSMFSTLDELKTMSQTSD
;
A
#
# COMPACT_ATOMS: atom_id res chain seq x y z
N MET A 1 10.72 20.30 -16.36
CA MET A 1 9.65 19.29 -16.43
C MET A 1 10.21 18.13 -17.23
N PHE A 2 9.89 16.88 -16.93
CA PHE A 2 10.39 15.69 -17.64
C PHE A 2 9.44 15.25 -18.75
N ASP A 3 9.97 14.50 -19.74
CA ASP A 3 9.17 13.87 -20.78
C ASP A 3 8.70 12.47 -20.33
N PRO A 4 7.38 12.28 -20.08
CA PRO A 4 6.86 11.02 -19.57
C PRO A 4 6.88 9.87 -20.60
N THR A 5 7.22 10.13 -21.84
CA THR A 5 7.40 9.08 -22.87
C THR A 5 8.79 8.47 -22.83
N LEU A 6 9.77 9.20 -22.29
CA LEU A 6 11.20 8.85 -22.32
C LEU A 6 11.76 8.53 -20.92
N GLY A 7 11.01 8.78 -19.84
CA GLY A 7 11.47 8.53 -18.48
C GLY A 7 10.36 8.64 -17.44
N GLY A 8 10.72 8.44 -16.19
CA GLY A 8 9.79 8.61 -15.05
C GLY A 8 8.67 7.56 -14.94
N HIS A 9 8.68 6.50 -15.75
CA HIS A 9 7.70 5.44 -15.69
C HIS A 9 7.70 4.77 -14.30
N LEU A 10 6.53 4.32 -13.86
CA LEU A 10 6.40 3.47 -12.69
C LEU A 10 6.53 2.01 -13.11
N VAL A 11 7.43 1.29 -12.48
CA VAL A 11 7.66 -0.15 -12.70
C VAL A 11 7.08 -0.90 -11.50
N LEU A 12 6.15 -1.82 -11.77
CA LEU A 12 5.58 -2.75 -10.80
C LEU A 12 6.16 -4.14 -11.07
N TRP A 13 7.25 -4.48 -10.38
CA TRP A 13 8.07 -5.65 -10.68
C TRP A 13 7.32 -6.96 -10.56
N ASP A 14 6.55 -7.13 -9.51
CA ASP A 14 5.82 -8.37 -9.24
C ASP A 14 4.68 -8.61 -10.24
N LEU A 15 4.16 -7.52 -10.82
CA LEU A 15 3.11 -7.57 -11.84
C LEU A 15 3.66 -7.53 -13.27
N LYS A 16 4.97 -7.35 -13.45
CA LYS A 16 5.65 -7.19 -14.74
C LYS A 16 5.04 -6.05 -15.59
N LEU A 17 4.68 -4.96 -14.94
CA LEU A 17 4.06 -3.80 -15.57
C LEU A 17 4.99 -2.60 -15.54
N VAL A 18 5.02 -1.88 -16.67
CA VAL A 18 5.62 -0.56 -16.79
C VAL A 18 4.53 0.42 -17.19
N ILE A 19 4.30 1.42 -16.35
CA ILE A 19 3.18 2.34 -16.48
C ILE A 19 3.71 3.73 -16.78
N LYS A 20 3.23 4.38 -17.84
CA LYS A 20 3.47 5.80 -18.06
C LYS A 20 2.89 6.59 -16.88
N PHE A 21 3.71 7.47 -16.31
CA PHE A 21 3.33 8.23 -15.13
C PHE A 21 3.61 9.73 -15.35
N PRO A 22 2.80 10.39 -16.20
CA PRO A 22 2.96 11.81 -16.49
C PRO A 22 2.62 12.71 -15.31
N SER A 23 2.97 13.97 -15.41
CA SER A 23 2.62 14.98 -14.42
C SER A 23 1.10 15.04 -14.19
N GLY A 24 0.69 15.16 -12.94
CA GLY A 24 -0.73 15.15 -12.54
C GLY A 24 -1.34 13.77 -12.36
N SER A 25 -0.60 12.69 -12.65
CA SER A 25 -1.07 11.33 -12.39
C SER A 25 -1.11 11.00 -10.90
N THR A 26 -2.13 10.26 -10.49
CA THR A 26 -2.25 9.68 -9.15
C THR A 26 -2.39 8.17 -9.27
N ILE A 27 -1.78 7.44 -8.38
CA ILE A 27 -1.91 5.98 -8.29
C ILE A 27 -2.03 5.55 -6.83
N LEU A 28 -2.89 4.57 -6.59
CA LEU A 28 -3.00 3.87 -5.32
C LEU A 28 -2.42 2.48 -5.49
N ILE A 29 -1.40 2.15 -4.74
CA ILE A 29 -0.76 0.84 -4.77
C ILE A 29 -0.55 0.33 -3.34
N PRO A 30 -0.67 -0.99 -3.11
CA PRO A 30 -0.28 -1.61 -1.85
C PRO A 30 1.26 -1.69 -1.78
N SER A 31 1.90 -0.54 -1.55
CA SER A 31 3.35 -0.35 -1.68
C SER A 31 4.19 -1.24 -0.75
N GLY A 32 3.62 -1.72 0.35
CA GLY A 32 4.26 -2.69 1.24
C GLY A 32 4.26 -4.13 0.71
N ALA A 33 3.40 -4.44 -0.26
CA ALA A 33 3.26 -5.79 -0.83
C ALA A 33 3.84 -5.91 -2.24
N ILE A 34 3.89 -4.82 -3.01
CA ILE A 34 4.34 -4.82 -4.40
C ILE A 34 5.66 -4.09 -4.53
N ARG A 35 6.68 -4.79 -5.04
CA ARG A 35 7.95 -4.16 -5.38
C ARG A 35 7.77 -3.19 -6.55
N HIS A 36 8.18 -1.96 -6.34
CA HIS A 36 8.01 -0.90 -7.32
C HIS A 36 9.24 0.01 -7.37
N SER A 37 9.43 0.64 -8.49
CA SER A 37 10.47 1.66 -8.71
C SER A 37 10.05 2.63 -9.80
N ASN A 38 10.83 3.68 -9.98
CA ASN A 38 10.67 4.59 -11.12
C ASN A 38 11.87 4.47 -12.05
N ILE A 39 11.61 4.55 -13.34
CA ILE A 39 12.67 4.74 -14.33
C ILE A 39 13.23 6.16 -14.17
N GLY A 40 14.54 6.31 -14.28
CA GLY A 40 15.21 7.60 -14.22
C GLY A 40 14.68 8.56 -15.29
N ILE A 41 14.82 9.84 -15.03
CA ILE A 41 14.59 10.93 -15.99
C ILE A 41 15.91 11.35 -16.61
N ARG A 42 15.87 12.07 -17.73
CA ARG A 42 17.08 12.50 -18.43
C ARG A 42 17.80 13.65 -17.69
N ALA A 43 19.07 13.84 -18.02
CA ALA A 43 19.84 14.96 -17.50
C ALA A 43 19.18 16.30 -17.88
N GLY A 44 19.09 17.20 -16.89
CA GLY A 44 18.42 18.50 -17.04
C GLY A 44 16.91 18.49 -16.84
N GLU A 45 16.30 17.32 -16.71
CA GLU A 45 14.88 17.20 -16.37
C GLU A 45 14.65 17.20 -14.85
N SER A 46 13.45 17.58 -14.43
CA SER A 46 13.04 17.56 -13.02
C SER A 46 11.69 16.87 -12.88
N ARG A 47 11.56 16.02 -11.85
CA ARG A 47 10.33 15.35 -11.47
C ARG A 47 10.14 15.47 -9.95
N TYR A 48 8.96 15.85 -9.55
CA TYR A 48 8.55 15.90 -8.16
C TYR A 48 7.38 14.93 -7.94
N SER A 49 7.38 14.25 -6.82
CA SER A 49 6.27 13.36 -6.43
C SER A 49 5.92 13.58 -4.97
N PHE A 50 4.65 13.44 -4.66
CA PHE A 50 4.14 13.42 -3.30
C PHE A 50 3.68 12.00 -2.98
N THR A 51 4.16 11.44 -1.89
CA THR A 51 3.78 10.10 -1.43
C THR A 51 3.09 10.20 -0.07
N GLN A 52 1.92 9.61 0.04
CA GLN A 52 1.18 9.52 1.29
C GLN A 52 0.94 8.05 1.62
N TYR A 53 1.19 7.66 2.85
CA TYR A 53 0.95 6.32 3.33
C TYR A 53 0.62 6.33 4.83
N THR A 54 -0.08 5.29 5.28
CA THR A 54 -0.32 5.07 6.70
C THR A 54 0.51 3.87 7.16
N ALA A 55 1.38 4.08 8.13
CA ALA A 55 2.17 3.00 8.71
C ALA A 55 1.29 2.01 9.47
N GLY A 56 1.56 0.71 9.34
CA GLY A 56 0.82 -0.34 10.06
C GLY A 56 0.79 -0.17 11.58
N GLY A 57 1.81 0.49 12.14
CA GLY A 57 1.86 0.84 13.56
C GLY A 57 0.74 1.77 14.00
N LEU A 58 0.25 2.65 13.11
CA LEU A 58 -0.85 3.55 13.42
C LEU A 58 -2.19 2.78 13.54
N PHE A 59 -2.42 1.80 12.67
CA PHE A 59 -3.58 0.93 12.79
C PHE A 59 -3.55 0.14 14.11
N ARG A 60 -2.40 -0.44 14.44
CA ARG A 60 -2.24 -1.16 15.73
C ARG A 60 -2.46 -0.24 16.93
N TRP A 61 -1.99 1.00 16.89
CA TRP A 61 -2.20 1.97 17.96
C TRP A 61 -3.69 2.27 18.19
N VAL A 62 -4.47 2.38 17.10
CA VAL A 62 -5.94 2.54 17.19
C VAL A 62 -6.57 1.27 17.77
N ASP A 63 -6.24 0.09 17.25
CA ASP A 63 -6.75 -1.20 17.73
C ASP A 63 -6.41 -1.46 19.21
N HIS A 64 -5.28 -0.93 19.67
CA HIS A 64 -4.87 -1.02 21.09
C HIS A 64 -5.51 0.05 21.99
N GLY A 65 -6.52 0.76 21.51
CA GLY A 65 -7.18 1.82 22.27
C GLY A 65 -6.27 3.03 22.53
N TYR A 66 -5.55 3.45 21.48
CA TYR A 66 -4.63 4.60 21.49
C TYR A 66 -3.44 4.44 22.47
N GLN A 67 -2.93 3.22 22.58
CA GLN A 67 -1.81 2.87 23.43
C GLN A 67 -0.64 2.32 22.63
N THR A 68 0.57 2.49 23.17
CA THR A 68 1.75 1.81 22.61
C THR A 68 1.65 0.31 22.81
N GLU A 69 2.30 -0.47 21.94
CA GLU A 69 2.32 -1.92 22.05
C GLU A 69 2.84 -2.41 23.41
N SER A 70 3.88 -1.75 23.95
CA SER A 70 4.44 -2.07 25.27
C SER A 70 3.46 -1.83 26.41
N SER A 71 2.69 -0.74 26.34
CA SER A 71 1.66 -0.42 27.32
C SER A 71 0.49 -1.40 27.24
N TYR A 72 0.03 -1.69 26.06
CA TYR A 72 -1.08 -2.59 25.78
C TYR A 72 -0.79 -4.03 26.23
N LYS A 73 0.45 -4.51 26.02
CA LYS A 73 0.87 -5.87 26.40
C LYS A 73 1.36 -5.98 27.85
N LYS A 74 1.35 -4.89 28.61
CA LYS A 74 1.80 -4.89 30.01
C LYS A 74 0.97 -5.84 30.86
N GLY A 75 1.63 -6.76 31.53
CA GLY A 75 0.99 -7.73 32.42
C GLY A 75 0.32 -8.93 31.73
N TRP A 76 0.48 -9.08 30.42
CA TRP A 76 -0.08 -10.24 29.71
C TRP A 76 0.60 -11.54 30.11
N ASN A 77 -0.21 -12.57 30.35
CA ASN A 77 0.24 -13.93 30.52
C ASN A 77 0.44 -14.62 29.17
N LYS A 78 0.94 -15.87 29.19
CA LYS A 78 1.20 -16.66 27.99
C LYS A 78 -0.06 -16.93 27.16
N ALA A 79 -1.19 -17.20 27.83
CA ALA A 79 -2.46 -17.48 27.14
C ALA A 79 -2.95 -16.26 26.37
N ARG A 80 -2.88 -15.07 26.95
CA ARG A 80 -3.26 -13.81 26.28
C ARG A 80 -2.37 -13.47 25.08
N LYS A 81 -1.08 -13.80 25.17
CA LYS A 81 -0.15 -13.62 24.05
C LYS A 81 -0.49 -14.54 22.87
N GLN A 82 -0.86 -15.80 23.15
CA GLN A 82 -1.26 -16.75 22.12
C GLN A 82 -2.57 -16.34 21.44
N GLU A 83 -3.54 -15.84 22.19
CA GLU A 83 -4.81 -15.32 21.66
C GLU A 83 -4.55 -14.14 20.69
N GLU A 84 -3.69 -13.22 21.06
CA GLU A 84 -3.32 -12.09 20.19
C GLU A 84 -2.57 -12.52 18.93
N GLU A 85 -1.71 -13.52 19.02
CA GLU A 85 -1.03 -14.09 17.84
C GLU A 85 -2.04 -14.67 16.85
N GLU A 86 -3.09 -15.33 17.33
CA GLU A 86 -4.15 -15.86 16.47
C GLU A 86 -4.97 -14.72 15.82
N VAL A 87 -5.34 -13.69 16.57
CA VAL A 87 -5.99 -12.49 16.03
C VAL A 87 -5.12 -11.82 14.96
N ASN A 88 -3.82 -11.69 15.20
CA ASN A 88 -2.89 -11.11 14.23
C ASN A 88 -2.75 -11.96 12.96
N ARG A 89 -2.85 -13.28 13.08
CA ARG A 89 -2.83 -14.20 11.92
C ARG A 89 -4.06 -14.01 11.04
N GLN A 90 -5.22 -13.82 11.65
CA GLN A 90 -6.48 -13.57 10.92
C GLN A 90 -6.53 -12.18 10.29
N ARG A 91 -5.78 -11.22 10.80
CA ARG A 91 -5.70 -9.84 10.29
C ARG A 91 -5.26 -9.77 8.81
N TRP A 92 -4.40 -10.67 8.38
CA TRP A 92 -4.02 -10.79 6.95
C TRP A 92 -5.21 -11.17 6.07
N LEU A 93 -6.01 -12.15 6.48
CA LEU A 93 -7.20 -12.57 5.74
C LEU A 93 -8.22 -11.44 5.66
N GLN A 94 -8.44 -10.74 6.78
CA GLN A 94 -9.30 -9.55 6.80
C GLN A 94 -8.78 -8.45 5.87
N GLY A 95 -7.48 -8.17 5.91
CA GLY A 95 -6.86 -7.16 5.04
C GLY A 95 -7.00 -7.49 3.55
N THR A 96 -6.79 -8.75 3.18
CA THR A 96 -6.94 -9.20 1.79
C THR A 96 -8.40 -9.21 1.33
N SER A 97 -9.36 -9.44 2.23
CA SER A 97 -10.78 -9.40 1.90
C SER A 97 -11.33 -7.99 1.60
N MET A 98 -10.58 -6.95 1.97
CA MET A 98 -10.93 -5.55 1.67
C MET A 98 -10.55 -5.12 0.24
N PHE A 99 -9.78 -5.91 -0.49
CA PHE A 99 -9.51 -5.63 -1.90
C PHE A 99 -10.73 -5.95 -2.76
N SER A 100 -10.95 -5.11 -3.78
CA SER A 100 -11.97 -5.38 -4.78
C SER A 100 -11.69 -6.68 -5.52
N THR A 101 -12.73 -7.44 -5.77
CA THR A 101 -12.66 -8.63 -6.63
C THR A 101 -12.51 -8.24 -8.10
N LEU A 102 -12.03 -9.17 -8.92
CA LEU A 102 -11.92 -8.93 -10.35
C LEU A 102 -13.28 -8.61 -11.01
N ASP A 103 -14.35 -9.23 -10.54
CA ASP A 103 -15.70 -9.02 -11.09
C ASP A 103 -16.25 -7.65 -10.70
N GLU A 104 -16.01 -7.18 -9.47
CA GLU A 104 -16.34 -5.81 -9.08
C GLU A 104 -15.59 -4.78 -9.94
N LEU A 105 -14.30 -4.97 -10.17
CA LEU A 105 -13.50 -4.07 -11.01
C LEU A 105 -13.98 -4.04 -12.46
N LYS A 106 -14.36 -5.18 -13.03
CA LYS A 106 -14.95 -5.25 -14.38
C LYS A 106 -16.28 -4.51 -14.46
N THR A 107 -17.13 -4.66 -13.46
CA THR A 107 -18.43 -3.97 -13.40
C THR A 107 -18.24 -2.46 -13.31
N MET A 108 -17.31 -1.99 -12.49
CA MET A 108 -16.99 -0.56 -12.36
C MET A 108 -16.48 0.05 -13.67
N SER A 109 -15.69 -0.69 -14.45
CA SER A 109 -15.16 -0.20 -15.72
C SER A 109 -16.23 -0.07 -16.81
N GLN A 110 -17.33 -0.84 -16.72
CA GLN A 110 -18.45 -0.80 -17.68
C GLN A 110 -19.45 0.34 -17.38
N THR A 111 -19.44 0.91 -16.18
CA THR A 111 -20.35 2.00 -15.79
C THR A 111 -19.74 3.39 -15.96
N SER A 112 -18.52 3.48 -16.51
CA SER A 112 -17.79 4.74 -16.69
C SER A 112 -17.82 5.28 -18.13
N ASP A 113 -18.68 4.77 -19.00
CA ASP A 113 -18.92 5.27 -20.35
C ASP A 113 -20.16 6.19 -20.41
#